data_d40a999379f982a741adfae83fbfb506
#
_entry.id   d40a999379f982a741adfae83fbfb506
#
_cell.length_a   1.000
_cell.length_b   1.000
_cell.length_c   1.000
_cell.angle_alpha   90.00
_cell.angle_beta   90.00
_cell.angle_gamma   90.00
#
_symmetry.space_group_name_H-M   'P 1'
#
loop_
_entity.id
_entity.type
_entity.pdbx_description
1 polymer ?
#
loop_
_entity_poly.entity_id
_entity_poly.type
_entity_poly.pdbx_seq_one_letter_code
_entity_poly.pdbx_strand_id
1 'polypeptide(L)'
;ALFNLCYAKQHGGEFILRIEDTDQLRSTPESEKMILDSLRWLGLNWSEGPDIGGPYAPYRQSERMHIYKQYALDLVEKGHAFYCFATSEELDQMRAEQQARGETPKYDGRGLKLSAEEVQSRLAAGEPHVIRMKVPEEGICTVNDLLRGEVEIPWVQVDMQVLLKTDGLPTYHLANVVDDHLMQITHVFRGEEWLPSAPKHQLLYQYFGWEMPVLGHMPLLRNPDKSKLSKRKNPTSINYYKNIGVLPEALLNYLGRMGWSMPDEREKFTLAEMIEHFDIQRVSLGGPIFDVEKLNWLNGQWIKGLSPAELLDTLLAWKADRKMLEDIAAAIQPRINLLSEAVNWSAHYFNQFPSLTKEQFESKKLSEEQVRQSLQFAIWRLESMFTWNNDTVSQTLMDLASQMEIKLRDFMPAFFIAIAGSTASTPVMQTMVTIGPDLTFARLRHALEIVGGPSKKEAKVWEKLNESLKLPKNDAVDEA
;
A
#
# COMPACT_ATOMS: atom_id res chain seq x y z
N ALA A 1 -11.21 6.74 0.25
CA ALA A 1 -11.87 7.23 -0.97
C ALA A 1 -13.40 7.09 -0.89
N LEU A 2 -13.98 5.86 -0.73
CA LEU A 2 -15.44 5.64 -0.81
C LEU A 2 -16.24 6.56 0.14
N PHE A 3 -15.96 6.58 1.43
CA PHE A 3 -16.70 7.38 2.41
C PHE A 3 -16.50 8.90 2.21
N ASN A 4 -15.30 9.34 1.77
CA ASN A 4 -15.07 10.72 1.37
C ASN A 4 -15.96 11.11 0.19
N LEU A 5 -16.04 10.25 -0.85
CA LEU A 5 -16.91 10.47 -2.00
C LEU A 5 -18.40 10.55 -1.59
N CYS A 6 -18.86 9.58 -0.79
CA CYS A 6 -20.26 9.54 -0.33
C CYS A 6 -20.62 10.79 0.45
N TYR A 7 -19.77 11.22 1.37
CA TYR A 7 -19.98 12.43 2.15
C TYR A 7 -19.99 13.68 1.28
N ALA A 8 -19.00 13.85 0.40
CA ALA A 8 -18.94 15.00 -0.51
C ALA A 8 -20.18 15.07 -1.41
N LYS A 9 -20.54 13.97 -2.07
CA LYS A 9 -21.70 13.97 -2.99
C LYS A 9 -23.03 14.19 -2.28
N GLN A 10 -23.22 13.64 -1.09
CA GLN A 10 -24.42 13.85 -0.30
C GLN A 10 -24.59 15.32 0.10
N HIS A 11 -23.50 16.02 0.40
CA HIS A 11 -23.52 17.42 0.83
C HIS A 11 -23.33 18.41 -0.32
N GLY A 12 -23.37 17.96 -1.59
CA GLY A 12 -23.18 18.83 -2.77
C GLY A 12 -21.77 19.39 -2.89
N GLY A 13 -20.80 18.73 -2.25
CA GLY A 13 -19.39 19.10 -2.29
C GLY A 13 -18.62 18.40 -3.41
N GLU A 14 -17.32 18.71 -3.48
CA GLU A 14 -16.40 18.18 -4.46
C GLU A 14 -15.51 17.08 -3.85
N PHE A 15 -15.21 16.06 -4.64
CA PHE A 15 -14.27 15.01 -4.30
C PHE A 15 -13.02 15.17 -5.15
N ILE A 16 -11.92 15.58 -4.51
CA ILE A 16 -10.64 15.89 -5.15
C ILE A 16 -9.70 14.70 -5.02
N LEU A 17 -8.93 14.44 -6.07
CA LEU A 17 -7.84 13.46 -6.04
C LEU A 17 -6.49 14.18 -6.12
N ARG A 18 -5.66 14.02 -5.08
CA ARG A 18 -4.29 14.54 -5.00
C ARG A 18 -3.29 13.39 -4.90
N ILE A 19 -2.22 13.46 -5.67
CA ILE A 19 -1.13 12.49 -5.64
C ILE A 19 -0.03 13.00 -4.70
N GLU A 20 0.23 12.24 -3.66
CA GLU A 20 1.22 12.55 -2.63
C GLU A 20 2.54 11.81 -2.95
N ASP A 21 3.25 12.27 -3.97
CA ASP A 21 4.45 11.68 -4.56
C ASP A 21 5.76 12.31 -4.07
N THR A 22 5.77 12.82 -2.84
CA THR A 22 6.99 13.40 -2.21
C THR A 22 8.08 12.37 -1.89
N ASP A 23 7.76 11.07 -1.90
CA ASP A 23 8.72 9.96 -1.87
C ASP A 23 8.93 9.43 -3.29
N GLN A 24 9.84 10.06 -4.03
CA GLN A 24 10.11 9.76 -5.44
C GLN A 24 10.64 8.34 -5.68
N LEU A 25 11.24 7.69 -4.66
CA LEU A 25 11.72 6.31 -4.78
C LEU A 25 10.57 5.29 -4.83
N ARG A 26 9.42 5.62 -4.24
CA ARG A 26 8.23 4.75 -4.19
C ARG A 26 7.14 5.15 -5.17
N SER A 27 7.21 6.36 -5.71
CA SER A 27 6.19 6.92 -6.59
C SER A 27 6.63 6.76 -8.04
N THR A 28 5.98 5.86 -8.78
CA THR A 28 6.24 5.64 -10.20
C THR A 28 4.99 5.97 -11.03
N PRO A 29 5.14 6.35 -12.32
CA PRO A 29 4.01 6.58 -13.20
C PRO A 29 3.05 5.38 -13.30
N GLU A 30 3.58 4.16 -13.23
CA GLU A 30 2.79 2.93 -13.25
C GLU A 30 1.96 2.78 -11.99
N SER A 31 2.53 3.12 -10.81
CA SER A 31 1.81 3.09 -9.53
C SER A 31 0.68 4.12 -9.52
N GLU A 32 0.93 5.34 -10.01
CA GLU A 32 -0.10 6.37 -10.17
C GLU A 32 -1.22 5.90 -11.10
N LYS A 33 -0.85 5.42 -12.29
CA LYS A 33 -1.82 4.88 -13.26
C LYS A 33 -2.68 3.79 -12.66
N MET A 34 -2.09 2.87 -11.91
CA MET A 34 -2.80 1.78 -11.24
C MET A 34 -3.83 2.31 -10.22
N ILE A 35 -3.51 3.36 -9.48
CA ILE A 35 -4.44 4.01 -8.54
C ILE A 35 -5.62 4.62 -9.30
N LEU A 36 -5.34 5.42 -10.34
CA LEU A 36 -6.37 6.08 -11.14
C LEU A 36 -7.31 5.06 -11.80
N ASP A 37 -6.75 4.03 -12.43
CA ASP A 37 -7.51 2.97 -13.10
C ASP A 37 -8.37 2.16 -12.11
N SER A 38 -7.86 1.91 -10.90
CA SER A 38 -8.60 1.21 -9.85
C SER A 38 -9.79 2.01 -9.34
N LEU A 39 -9.61 3.31 -9.11
CA LEU A 39 -10.70 4.19 -8.66
C LEU A 39 -11.78 4.33 -9.75
N ARG A 40 -11.38 4.50 -11.02
CA ARG A 40 -12.32 4.55 -12.15
C ARG A 40 -13.07 3.25 -12.34
N TRP A 41 -12.38 2.12 -12.23
CA TRP A 41 -13.03 0.81 -12.32
C TRP A 41 -14.10 0.63 -11.23
N LEU A 42 -13.86 1.17 -10.03
CA LEU A 42 -14.86 1.20 -8.96
C LEU A 42 -15.96 2.25 -9.15
N GLY A 43 -15.86 3.13 -10.15
CA GLY A 43 -16.81 4.24 -10.30
C GLY A 43 -16.61 5.38 -9.28
N LEU A 44 -15.49 5.40 -8.56
CA LEU A 44 -15.13 6.46 -7.63
C LEU A 44 -14.49 7.63 -8.40
N ASN A 45 -15.33 8.38 -9.13
CA ASN A 45 -14.88 9.49 -9.96
C ASN A 45 -14.70 10.76 -9.13
N TRP A 46 -13.62 11.47 -9.40
CA TRP A 46 -13.28 12.75 -8.80
C TRP A 46 -13.63 13.91 -9.74
N SER A 47 -13.86 15.08 -9.17
CA SER A 47 -14.19 16.31 -9.91
C SER A 47 -12.95 17.14 -10.24
N GLU A 48 -11.87 16.94 -9.50
CA GLU A 48 -10.59 17.60 -9.69
C GLU A 48 -9.46 16.61 -9.45
N GLY A 49 -8.40 16.69 -10.24
CA GLY A 49 -7.27 15.74 -10.05
C GLY A 49 -6.18 15.87 -11.11
N PRO A 50 -5.14 15.01 -11.04
CA PRO A 50 -3.91 15.16 -11.83
C PRO A 50 -4.11 14.95 -13.34
N ASP A 51 -5.21 14.35 -13.74
CA ASP A 51 -5.53 13.96 -15.12
C ASP A 51 -6.66 14.77 -15.74
N ILE A 52 -7.52 15.38 -14.91
CA ILE A 52 -8.64 16.20 -15.37
C ILE A 52 -8.45 17.70 -15.08
N GLY A 53 -7.45 18.05 -14.25
CA GLY A 53 -7.21 19.43 -13.81
C GLY A 53 -8.21 19.91 -12.78
N GLY A 54 -8.31 21.22 -12.65
CA GLY A 54 -9.20 21.92 -11.72
C GLY A 54 -8.62 23.28 -11.27
N PRO A 55 -9.35 24.05 -10.46
CA PRO A 55 -8.96 25.42 -10.08
C PRO A 55 -7.73 25.46 -9.17
N TYR A 56 -7.38 24.37 -8.49
CA TYR A 56 -6.27 24.29 -7.54
C TYR A 56 -5.05 23.56 -8.09
N ALA A 57 -5.00 23.31 -9.40
CA ALA A 57 -3.87 22.63 -10.05
C ALA A 57 -2.51 23.31 -9.73
N PRO A 58 -1.42 22.53 -9.72
CA PRO A 58 -1.30 21.10 -10.02
C PRO A 58 -1.72 20.22 -8.83
N TYR A 59 -2.14 18.96 -9.12
CA TYR A 59 -2.61 17.98 -8.10
C TYR A 59 -1.57 16.89 -7.79
N ARG A 60 -0.33 17.06 -8.24
CA ARG A 60 0.82 16.25 -7.79
C ARG A 60 1.69 17.07 -6.87
N GLN A 61 2.04 16.53 -5.71
CA GLN A 61 2.86 17.27 -4.73
C GLN A 61 4.27 17.53 -5.25
N SER A 62 4.83 16.67 -6.09
CA SER A 62 6.13 16.88 -6.75
C SER A 62 6.15 18.14 -7.65
N GLU A 63 5.02 18.57 -8.16
CA GLU A 63 4.88 19.79 -8.99
C GLU A 63 4.71 21.08 -8.14
N ARG A 64 4.59 20.96 -6.82
CA ARG A 64 4.27 22.05 -5.87
C ARG A 64 5.42 22.40 -4.91
N MET A 65 6.60 21.88 -5.12
CA MET A 65 7.75 21.95 -4.19
C MET A 65 8.09 23.39 -3.76
N HIS A 66 8.00 24.37 -4.68
CA HIS A 66 8.29 25.76 -4.39
C HIS A 66 7.32 26.36 -3.36
N ILE A 67 6.06 25.92 -3.35
CA ILE A 67 5.03 26.34 -2.40
C ILE A 67 5.42 25.89 -1.00
N TYR A 68 5.73 24.61 -0.82
CA TYR A 68 6.06 24.05 0.49
C TYR A 68 7.33 24.67 1.09
N LYS A 69 8.34 24.92 0.26
CA LYS A 69 9.56 25.58 0.68
C LYS A 69 9.27 26.97 1.24
N GLN A 70 8.42 27.75 0.57
CA GLN A 70 8.05 29.08 1.03
C GLN A 70 7.37 29.02 2.41
N TYR A 71 6.38 28.15 2.59
CA TYR A 71 5.68 27.99 3.86
C TYR A 71 6.59 27.47 4.99
N ALA A 72 7.56 26.61 4.69
CA ALA A 72 8.55 26.18 5.67
C ALA A 72 9.42 27.35 6.15
N LEU A 73 9.86 28.22 5.24
CA LEU A 73 10.65 29.42 5.57
C LEU A 73 9.83 30.44 6.35
N ASP A 74 8.56 30.65 5.98
CA ASP A 74 7.64 31.52 6.72
C ASP A 74 7.46 31.07 8.18
N LEU A 75 7.41 29.75 8.43
CA LEU A 75 7.38 29.22 9.80
C LEU A 75 8.67 29.48 10.56
N VAL A 76 9.82 29.43 9.90
CA VAL A 76 11.10 29.80 10.53
C VAL A 76 11.14 31.28 10.88
N GLU A 77 10.75 32.16 9.95
CA GLU A 77 10.68 33.62 10.17
C GLU A 77 9.75 34.00 11.31
N LYS A 78 8.60 33.34 11.39
CA LYS A 78 7.62 33.51 12.49
C LYS A 78 8.06 32.88 13.82
N GLY A 79 9.19 32.16 13.83
CA GLY A 79 9.72 31.49 15.03
C GLY A 79 9.00 30.20 15.42
N HIS A 80 8.17 29.62 14.52
CA HIS A 80 7.43 28.36 14.73
C HIS A 80 8.17 27.11 14.22
N ALA A 81 9.24 27.33 13.44
CA ALA A 81 10.15 26.27 13.00
C ALA A 81 11.59 26.71 13.20
N PHE A 82 12.53 25.78 13.01
CA PHE A 82 13.96 26.03 13.20
C PHE A 82 14.82 25.13 12.32
N TYR A 83 16.03 25.56 12.03
CA TYR A 83 17.02 24.79 11.30
C TYR A 83 17.67 23.75 12.21
N CYS A 84 17.83 22.53 11.69
CA CYS A 84 18.50 21.44 12.38
C CYS A 84 19.60 20.87 11.48
N PHE A 85 20.82 20.92 11.94
CA PHE A 85 22.02 20.47 11.21
C PHE A 85 22.52 19.10 11.72
N ALA A 86 21.74 18.41 12.57
CA ALA A 86 22.13 17.10 13.07
C ALA A 86 22.21 16.07 11.93
N THR A 87 23.30 15.32 11.88
CA THR A 87 23.53 14.26 10.90
C THR A 87 22.71 13.02 11.23
N SER A 88 22.59 12.10 10.29
CA SER A 88 21.89 10.81 10.52
C SER A 88 22.57 10.01 11.62
N GLU A 89 23.91 10.01 11.64
CA GLU A 89 24.73 9.30 12.63
C GLU A 89 24.50 9.86 14.06
N GLU A 90 24.48 11.18 14.21
CA GLU A 90 24.20 11.84 15.49
C GLU A 90 22.76 11.52 15.98
N LEU A 91 21.80 11.48 15.08
CA LEU A 91 20.42 11.14 15.41
C LEU A 91 20.26 9.66 15.80
N ASP A 92 20.97 8.76 15.13
CA ASP A 92 20.98 7.34 15.44
C ASP A 92 21.66 7.04 16.77
N GLN A 93 22.78 7.72 17.06
CA GLN A 93 23.40 7.64 18.37
C GLN A 93 22.48 8.13 19.47
N MET A 94 21.85 9.30 19.31
CA MET A 94 20.87 9.85 20.24
C MET A 94 19.73 8.86 20.53
N ARG A 95 19.17 8.24 19.50
CA ARG A 95 18.10 7.23 19.65
C ARG A 95 18.57 5.99 20.41
N ALA A 96 19.79 5.51 20.08
CA ALA A 96 20.36 4.36 20.78
C ALA A 96 20.60 4.65 22.27
N GLU A 97 21.07 5.83 22.61
CA GLU A 97 21.25 6.27 24.01
C GLU A 97 19.91 6.37 24.76
N GLN A 98 18.87 6.92 24.12
CA GLN A 98 17.52 6.99 24.71
C GLN A 98 16.95 5.59 24.95
N GLN A 99 17.09 4.69 23.97
CA GLN A 99 16.66 3.29 24.12
C GLN A 99 17.41 2.56 25.25
N ALA A 100 18.72 2.80 25.38
CA ALA A 100 19.52 2.21 26.45
C ALA A 100 19.06 2.68 27.86
N ARG A 101 18.49 3.89 27.95
CA ARG A 101 17.86 4.42 29.17
C ARG A 101 16.39 3.99 29.36
N GLY A 102 15.83 3.20 28.45
CA GLY A 102 14.42 2.78 28.47
C GLY A 102 13.43 3.89 28.07
N GLU A 103 13.91 4.95 27.45
CA GLU A 103 13.08 6.06 26.96
C GLU A 103 12.54 5.78 25.55
N THR A 104 11.38 6.36 25.22
CA THR A 104 10.90 6.35 23.84
C THR A 104 11.73 7.31 23.00
N PRO A 105 12.39 6.85 21.91
CA PRO A 105 13.24 7.69 21.08
C PRO A 105 12.46 8.86 20.47
N LYS A 106 12.94 10.08 20.70
CA LYS A 106 12.44 11.31 20.06
C LYS A 106 13.58 12.31 19.88
N TYR A 107 13.39 13.28 18.98
CA TYR A 107 14.36 14.34 18.79
C TYR A 107 14.55 15.18 20.06
N ASP A 108 15.80 15.43 20.44
CA ASP A 108 16.21 16.05 21.73
C ASP A 108 16.22 17.59 21.73
N GLY A 109 15.79 18.22 20.63
CA GLY A 109 15.73 19.67 20.52
C GLY A 109 17.08 20.38 20.39
N ARG A 110 18.17 19.65 20.08
CA ARG A 110 19.52 20.25 19.98
C ARG A 110 19.60 21.43 19.03
N GLY A 111 18.84 21.44 17.92
CA GLY A 111 18.80 22.57 16.99
C GLY A 111 18.20 23.86 17.58
N LEU A 112 17.37 23.76 18.62
CA LEU A 112 16.83 24.94 19.32
C LEU A 112 17.85 25.66 20.19
N LYS A 113 18.99 25.00 20.50
CA LYS A 113 20.06 25.53 21.35
C LYS A 113 21.06 26.36 20.58
N LEU A 114 20.99 26.36 19.24
CA LEU A 114 21.90 27.15 18.40
C LEU A 114 21.53 28.62 18.44
N SER A 115 22.53 29.51 18.52
CA SER A 115 22.30 30.96 18.40
C SER A 115 21.96 31.34 16.97
N ALA A 116 21.36 32.53 16.79
CA ALA A 116 21.03 33.02 15.47
C ALA A 116 22.29 33.19 14.60
N GLU A 117 23.41 33.64 15.21
CA GLU A 117 24.70 33.80 14.56
C GLU A 117 25.27 32.47 14.08
N GLU A 118 25.19 31.43 14.91
CA GLU A 118 25.62 30.06 14.53
C GLU A 118 24.79 29.51 13.40
N VAL A 119 23.48 29.66 13.44
CA VAL A 119 22.58 29.26 12.36
C VAL A 119 22.95 29.96 11.05
N GLN A 120 23.12 31.30 11.08
CA GLN A 120 23.47 32.05 9.88
C GLN A 120 24.85 31.68 9.33
N SER A 121 25.84 31.45 10.19
CA SER A 121 27.16 30.99 9.80
C SER A 121 27.14 29.64 9.10
N ARG A 122 26.38 28.68 9.64
CA ARG A 122 26.25 27.33 9.07
C ARG A 122 25.46 27.33 7.75
N LEU A 123 24.40 28.15 7.66
CA LEU A 123 23.69 28.35 6.40
C LEU A 123 24.56 29.00 5.33
N ALA A 124 25.35 30.02 5.67
CA ALA A 124 26.27 30.67 4.76
C ALA A 124 27.41 29.72 4.28
N ALA A 125 27.80 28.77 5.12
CA ALA A 125 28.72 27.69 4.77
C ALA A 125 28.10 26.59 3.88
N GLY A 126 26.81 26.65 3.61
CA GLY A 126 26.09 25.64 2.81
C GLY A 126 25.95 24.29 3.53
N GLU A 127 25.99 24.28 4.86
CA GLU A 127 25.92 23.04 5.62
C GLU A 127 24.56 22.36 5.45
N PRO A 128 24.51 21.02 5.21
CA PRO A 128 23.27 20.28 5.07
C PRO A 128 22.38 20.42 6.31
N HIS A 129 21.10 20.70 6.11
CA HIS A 129 20.17 20.93 7.20
C HIS A 129 18.74 20.52 6.83
N VAL A 130 17.91 20.37 7.83
CA VAL A 130 16.46 20.20 7.70
C VAL A 130 15.75 21.34 8.45
N ILE A 131 14.49 21.61 8.10
CA ILE A 131 13.62 22.49 8.90
C ILE A 131 12.71 21.63 9.73
N ARG A 132 12.66 21.88 11.05
CA ARG A 132 11.80 21.17 12.01
C ARG A 132 10.79 22.10 12.62
N MET A 133 9.60 21.57 12.90
CA MET A 133 8.53 22.26 13.61
C MET A 133 8.86 22.34 15.10
N LYS A 134 8.62 23.50 15.71
CA LYS A 134 8.57 23.61 17.17
C LYS A 134 7.30 22.95 17.71
N VAL A 135 7.40 22.30 18.84
CA VAL A 135 6.28 21.67 19.54
C VAL A 135 6.31 22.14 20.98
N PRO A 136 5.17 22.43 21.64
CA PRO A 136 5.11 22.71 23.07
C PRO A 136 5.72 21.56 23.90
N GLU A 137 6.43 21.91 24.94
CA GLU A 137 7.08 20.90 25.81
C GLU A 137 6.10 20.31 26.83
N GLU A 138 5.08 21.08 27.22
CA GLU A 138 4.10 20.73 28.25
C GLU A 138 2.67 20.97 27.76
N GLY A 139 1.71 20.40 28.48
CA GLY A 139 0.29 20.56 28.21
C GLY A 139 -0.28 19.45 27.32
N ILE A 140 -1.52 19.62 26.92
CA ILE A 140 -2.32 18.63 26.19
C ILE A 140 -2.84 19.30 24.91
N CYS A 141 -2.75 18.58 23.81
CA CYS A 141 -3.45 18.88 22.58
C CYS A 141 -4.80 18.19 22.58
N THR A 142 -5.89 18.92 22.47
CA THR A 142 -7.23 18.36 22.27
C THR A 142 -7.57 18.43 20.78
N VAL A 143 -7.74 17.27 20.16
CA VAL A 143 -8.18 17.12 18.77
C VAL A 143 -9.66 16.81 18.77
N ASN A 144 -10.45 17.66 18.12
CA ASN A 144 -11.88 17.41 17.91
C ASN A 144 -12.06 16.54 16.67
N ASP A 145 -12.44 15.29 16.90
CA ASP A 145 -12.65 14.31 15.83
C ASP A 145 -14.14 14.02 15.66
N LEU A 146 -14.65 14.12 14.43
CA LEU A 146 -16.08 13.94 14.13
C LEU A 146 -16.62 12.57 14.54
N LEU A 147 -15.77 11.54 14.51
CA LEU A 147 -16.16 10.16 14.84
C LEU A 147 -15.82 9.76 16.27
N ARG A 148 -14.75 10.33 16.84
CA ARG A 148 -14.18 9.90 18.13
C ARG A 148 -14.41 10.90 19.26
N GLY A 149 -15.00 12.06 18.93
CA GLY A 149 -15.14 13.16 19.89
C GLY A 149 -13.80 13.82 20.20
N GLU A 150 -13.67 14.30 21.43
CA GLU A 150 -12.43 14.92 21.90
C GLU A 150 -11.37 13.86 22.20
N VAL A 151 -10.21 14.00 21.55
CA VAL A 151 -9.06 13.13 21.76
C VAL A 151 -7.90 13.94 22.32
N GLU A 152 -7.51 13.62 23.54
CA GLU A 152 -6.43 14.31 24.24
C GLU A 152 -5.08 13.61 24.01
N ILE A 153 -4.08 14.35 23.55
CA ILE A 153 -2.73 13.86 23.31
C ILE A 153 -1.74 14.81 24.00
N PRO A 154 -0.99 14.35 25.00
CA PRO A 154 0.03 15.16 25.65
C PRO A 154 1.13 15.60 24.67
N TRP A 155 1.50 16.89 24.67
CA TRP A 155 2.53 17.42 23.78
C TRP A 155 3.88 16.70 23.95
N VAL A 156 4.18 16.22 25.16
CA VAL A 156 5.40 15.43 25.41
C VAL A 156 5.53 14.18 24.53
N GLN A 157 4.42 13.67 24.00
CA GLN A 157 4.39 12.51 23.07
C GLN A 157 4.56 12.92 21.60
N VAL A 158 4.50 14.21 21.29
CA VAL A 158 4.58 14.73 19.91
C VAL A 158 6.01 15.10 19.59
N ASP A 159 6.58 14.50 18.53
CA ASP A 159 7.94 14.79 18.09
C ASP A 159 8.01 16.10 17.30
N MET A 160 9.14 16.80 17.40
CA MET A 160 9.48 17.98 16.57
C MET A 160 9.74 17.53 15.13
N GLN A 161 8.67 17.37 14.37
CA GLN A 161 8.68 16.79 13.04
C GLN A 161 9.53 17.58 12.06
N VAL A 162 10.28 16.88 11.20
CA VAL A 162 10.88 17.48 10.01
C VAL A 162 9.76 17.94 9.08
N LEU A 163 9.79 19.20 8.66
CA LEU A 163 8.88 19.79 7.70
C LEU A 163 9.47 19.79 6.31
N LEU A 164 10.75 20.21 6.18
CA LEU A 164 11.50 20.22 4.93
C LEU A 164 12.79 19.42 5.10
N LYS A 165 13.02 18.48 4.18
CA LYS A 165 14.21 17.61 4.16
C LYS A 165 15.41 18.32 3.58
N THR A 166 16.60 17.73 3.71
CA THR A 166 17.87 18.25 3.19
C THR A 166 17.87 18.43 1.67
N ASP A 167 17.15 17.60 0.95
CA ASP A 167 16.96 17.68 -0.50
C ASP A 167 15.95 18.76 -0.93
N GLY A 168 15.37 19.50 0.02
CA GLY A 168 14.37 20.52 -0.21
C GLY A 168 12.93 19.97 -0.40
N LEU A 169 12.75 18.65 -0.30
CA LEU A 169 11.41 18.03 -0.38
C LEU A 169 10.67 18.16 0.95
N PRO A 170 9.37 18.46 0.94
CA PRO A 170 8.57 18.49 2.16
C PRO A 170 8.37 17.07 2.71
N THR A 171 8.08 16.99 3.99
CA THR A 171 7.46 15.78 4.54
C THR A 171 5.95 15.83 4.34
N TYR A 172 5.31 14.67 4.47
CA TYR A 172 3.85 14.53 4.41
C TYR A 172 3.12 15.58 5.25
N HIS A 173 3.58 15.86 6.48
CA HIS A 173 2.88 16.76 7.40
C HIS A 173 2.78 18.20 6.91
N LEU A 174 3.86 18.73 6.34
CA LEU A 174 3.83 20.08 5.77
C LEU A 174 3.02 20.12 4.47
N ALA A 175 3.32 19.20 3.55
CA ALA A 175 2.68 19.20 2.23
C ALA A 175 1.16 19.00 2.35
N ASN A 176 0.71 18.08 3.20
CA ASN A 176 -0.71 17.82 3.41
C ASN A 176 -1.45 19.05 3.96
N VAL A 177 -0.93 19.69 5.03
CA VAL A 177 -1.58 20.86 5.63
C VAL A 177 -1.64 22.04 4.67
N VAL A 178 -0.55 22.31 3.95
CA VAL A 178 -0.49 23.40 2.97
C VAL A 178 -1.47 23.16 1.83
N ASP A 179 -1.51 21.93 1.30
CA ASP A 179 -2.41 21.60 0.19
C ASP A 179 -3.87 21.57 0.62
N ASP A 180 -4.18 21.02 1.80
CA ASP A 180 -5.54 21.03 2.32
C ASP A 180 -6.08 22.46 2.45
N HIS A 181 -5.25 23.39 2.94
CA HIS A 181 -5.63 24.80 3.00
C HIS A 181 -5.79 25.41 1.62
N LEU A 182 -4.78 25.30 0.74
CA LEU A 182 -4.78 25.94 -0.59
C LEU A 182 -5.83 25.34 -1.53
N MET A 183 -6.17 24.08 -1.37
CA MET A 183 -7.23 23.38 -2.12
C MET A 183 -8.60 23.48 -1.43
N GLN A 184 -8.69 24.24 -0.33
CA GLN A 184 -9.93 24.50 0.41
C GLN A 184 -10.64 23.23 0.87
N ILE A 185 -9.86 22.25 1.35
CA ILE A 185 -10.39 21.00 1.90
C ILE A 185 -11.11 21.30 3.21
N THR A 186 -12.37 20.92 3.30
CA THR A 186 -13.23 21.16 4.47
C THR A 186 -13.35 19.95 5.40
N HIS A 187 -13.19 18.73 4.88
CA HIS A 187 -13.35 17.49 5.63
C HIS A 187 -12.27 16.48 5.22
N VAL A 188 -11.68 15.79 6.21
CA VAL A 188 -10.65 14.77 6.01
C VAL A 188 -11.06 13.50 6.75
N PHE A 189 -11.50 12.47 6.03
CA PHE A 189 -11.76 11.13 6.59
C PHE A 189 -10.62 10.19 6.20
N ARG A 190 -9.89 9.70 7.20
CA ARG A 190 -8.70 8.84 7.02
C ARG A 190 -8.63 7.74 8.07
N GLY A 191 -7.70 6.81 7.94
CA GLY A 191 -7.54 5.73 8.91
C GLY A 191 -7.04 6.22 10.28
N GLU A 192 -7.44 5.51 11.35
CA GLU A 192 -7.07 5.83 12.73
C GLU A 192 -5.57 5.80 13.00
N GLU A 193 -4.77 5.17 12.15
CA GLU A 193 -3.31 5.19 12.22
C GLU A 193 -2.71 6.59 12.08
N TRP A 194 -3.48 7.54 11.54
CA TRP A 194 -3.07 8.93 11.39
C TRP A 194 -3.48 9.83 12.57
N LEU A 195 -4.24 9.30 13.53
CA LEU A 195 -4.65 10.04 14.72
C LEU A 195 -3.46 10.61 15.53
N PRO A 196 -2.33 9.87 15.71
CA PRO A 196 -1.14 10.43 16.38
C PRO A 196 -0.48 11.60 15.62
N SER A 197 -0.82 11.80 14.34
CA SER A 197 -0.33 12.93 13.53
C SER A 197 -1.22 14.17 13.64
N ALA A 198 -2.46 14.02 14.12
CA ALA A 198 -3.42 15.11 14.20
C ALA A 198 -2.92 16.30 15.03
N PRO A 199 -2.23 16.15 16.19
CA PRO A 199 -1.65 17.26 16.92
C PRO A 199 -0.65 18.09 16.10
N LYS A 200 0.16 17.41 15.27
CA LYS A 200 1.14 18.09 14.39
C LYS A 200 0.44 18.95 13.35
N HIS A 201 -0.63 18.41 12.74
CA HIS A 201 -1.43 19.14 11.76
C HIS A 201 -2.15 20.32 12.43
N GLN A 202 -2.82 20.09 13.56
CA GLN A 202 -3.50 21.17 14.31
C GLN A 202 -2.53 22.30 14.67
N LEU A 203 -1.31 21.96 15.11
CA LEU A 203 -0.30 22.95 15.44
C LEU A 203 0.17 23.76 14.22
N LEU A 204 0.32 23.09 13.06
CA LEU A 204 0.65 23.77 11.80
C LEU A 204 -0.46 24.73 11.38
N TYR A 205 -1.74 24.32 11.44
CA TYR A 205 -2.87 25.22 11.16
C TYR A 205 -2.86 26.45 12.09
N GLN A 206 -2.60 26.24 13.38
CA GLN A 206 -2.47 27.34 14.36
C GLN A 206 -1.31 28.27 14.03
N TYR A 207 -0.14 27.74 13.67
CA TYR A 207 1.04 28.52 13.33
C TYR A 207 0.87 29.35 12.06
N PHE A 208 0.12 28.83 11.11
CA PHE A 208 -0.25 29.58 9.91
C PHE A 208 -1.41 30.55 10.14
N GLY A 209 -2.18 30.40 11.21
CA GLY A 209 -3.40 31.16 11.45
C GLY A 209 -4.56 30.74 10.54
N TRP A 210 -4.60 29.48 10.14
CA TRP A 210 -5.62 28.91 9.26
C TRP A 210 -6.68 28.14 10.02
N GLU A 211 -7.89 28.10 9.46
CA GLU A 211 -8.93 27.21 9.94
C GLU A 211 -8.62 25.77 9.54
N MET A 212 -8.72 24.86 10.49
CA MET A 212 -8.45 23.43 10.29
C MET A 212 -9.69 22.74 9.72
N PRO A 213 -9.54 21.84 8.73
CA PRO A 213 -10.66 21.01 8.26
C PRO A 213 -11.19 20.09 9.36
N VAL A 214 -12.45 19.70 9.24
CA VAL A 214 -13.06 18.70 10.12
C VAL A 214 -12.37 17.36 9.92
N LEU A 215 -11.86 16.76 10.99
CA LEU A 215 -11.23 15.45 10.95
C LEU A 215 -12.20 14.34 11.34
N GLY A 216 -12.09 13.19 10.69
CA GLY A 216 -12.78 11.97 11.08
C GLY A 216 -11.87 10.76 10.89
N HIS A 217 -11.45 10.13 11.99
CA HIS A 217 -10.54 8.99 11.97
C HIS A 217 -11.31 7.66 11.99
N MET A 218 -11.33 7.02 10.82
CA MET A 218 -12.01 5.75 10.55
C MET A 218 -11.25 4.57 11.16
N PRO A 219 -11.95 3.51 11.58
CA PRO A 219 -11.30 2.30 12.08
C PRO A 219 -10.52 1.58 10.99
N LEU A 220 -9.47 0.86 11.39
CA LEU A 220 -8.69 0.02 10.49
C LEU A 220 -9.42 -1.29 10.19
N LEU A 221 -9.32 -1.73 8.95
CA LEU A 221 -9.71 -3.08 8.56
C LEU A 221 -8.79 -4.11 9.23
N ARG A 222 -9.39 -5.19 9.73
CA ARG A 222 -8.70 -6.25 10.45
C ARG A 222 -8.84 -7.60 9.75
N ASN A 223 -7.85 -8.45 9.95
CA ASN A 223 -7.96 -9.88 9.61
C ASN A 223 -8.90 -10.60 10.60
N PRO A 224 -9.36 -11.82 10.30
CA PRO A 224 -10.17 -12.63 11.23
C PRO A 224 -9.54 -12.84 12.61
N ASP A 225 -8.20 -12.86 12.69
CA ASP A 225 -7.45 -12.92 13.95
C ASP A 225 -7.30 -11.55 14.66
N LYS A 226 -8.06 -10.55 14.24
CA LYS A 226 -8.06 -9.16 14.74
C LYS A 226 -6.76 -8.38 14.53
N SER A 227 -5.75 -8.96 13.87
CA SER A 227 -4.56 -8.20 13.46
C SER A 227 -4.91 -7.20 12.36
N LYS A 228 -4.09 -6.13 12.19
CA LYS A 228 -4.24 -5.16 11.09
C LYS A 228 -4.23 -5.91 9.74
N LEU A 229 -5.17 -5.56 8.84
CA LEU A 229 -5.19 -6.09 7.48
C LEU A 229 -3.84 -5.80 6.79
N SER A 230 -3.24 -6.81 6.21
CA SER A 230 -1.92 -6.68 5.57
C SER A 230 -1.82 -7.56 4.33
N LYS A 231 -1.00 -7.13 3.37
CA LYS A 231 -0.69 -7.87 2.13
C LYS A 231 -0.17 -9.30 2.38
N ARG A 232 0.41 -9.55 3.56
CA ARG A 232 0.95 -10.88 3.94
C ARG A 232 -0.12 -11.93 4.19
N LYS A 233 -1.33 -11.52 4.62
CA LYS A 233 -2.41 -12.44 5.00
C LYS A 233 -3.56 -12.46 4.01
N ASN A 234 -3.91 -11.30 3.46
CA ASN A 234 -4.99 -11.16 2.49
C ASN A 234 -4.54 -10.21 1.37
N PRO A 235 -4.91 -10.47 0.12
CA PRO A 235 -4.72 -9.50 -0.94
C PRO A 235 -5.43 -8.18 -0.59
N THR A 236 -4.69 -7.07 -0.66
CA THR A 236 -5.21 -5.73 -0.36
C THR A 236 -5.32 -4.86 -1.62
N SER A 237 -4.87 -5.37 -2.75
CA SER A 237 -4.94 -4.68 -4.04
C SER A 237 -6.32 -4.84 -4.66
N ILE A 238 -6.89 -3.74 -5.15
CA ILE A 238 -8.16 -3.74 -5.91
C ILE A 238 -8.02 -4.58 -7.18
N ASN A 239 -6.86 -4.51 -7.85
CA ASN A 239 -6.58 -5.28 -9.06
C ASN A 239 -6.66 -6.79 -8.85
N TYR A 240 -6.29 -7.29 -7.66
CA TYR A 240 -6.49 -8.69 -7.33
C TYR A 240 -7.96 -9.09 -7.48
N TYR A 241 -8.86 -8.35 -6.84
CA TYR A 241 -10.31 -8.65 -6.88
C TYR A 241 -10.89 -8.51 -8.27
N LYS A 242 -10.49 -7.48 -9.02
CA LYS A 242 -10.82 -7.33 -10.44
C LYS A 242 -10.39 -8.55 -11.25
N ASN A 243 -9.15 -9.01 -11.06
CA ASN A 243 -8.58 -10.12 -11.84
C ASN A 243 -9.24 -11.46 -11.56
N ILE A 244 -9.74 -11.69 -10.33
CA ILE A 244 -10.47 -12.91 -9.99
C ILE A 244 -11.98 -12.83 -10.30
N GLY A 245 -12.47 -11.72 -10.83
CA GLY A 245 -13.86 -11.57 -11.29
C GLY A 245 -14.83 -11.09 -10.21
N VAL A 246 -14.37 -10.35 -9.21
CA VAL A 246 -15.26 -9.59 -8.33
C VAL A 246 -15.78 -8.40 -9.12
N LEU A 247 -17.09 -8.18 -9.09
CA LEU A 247 -17.73 -7.03 -9.73
C LEU A 247 -17.42 -5.74 -8.95
N PRO A 248 -17.22 -4.60 -9.63
CA PRO A 248 -16.96 -3.33 -8.94
C PRO A 248 -18.08 -2.94 -7.99
N GLU A 249 -19.35 -3.15 -8.37
CA GLU A 249 -20.50 -2.90 -7.52
C GLU A 249 -20.49 -3.75 -6.25
N ALA A 250 -20.11 -5.01 -6.37
CA ALA A 250 -20.01 -5.93 -5.23
C ALA A 250 -18.88 -5.52 -4.28
N LEU A 251 -17.73 -5.13 -4.83
CA LEU A 251 -16.60 -4.69 -4.01
C LEU A 251 -16.92 -3.37 -3.28
N LEU A 252 -17.52 -2.40 -3.96
CA LEU A 252 -17.96 -1.15 -3.33
C LEU A 252 -19.01 -1.39 -2.23
N ASN A 253 -20.02 -2.19 -2.52
CA ASN A 253 -21.05 -2.57 -1.57
C ASN A 253 -20.41 -3.23 -0.33
N TYR A 254 -19.47 -4.16 -0.54
CA TYR A 254 -18.75 -4.81 0.56
C TYR A 254 -17.92 -3.82 1.38
N LEU A 255 -17.14 -2.95 0.72
CA LEU A 255 -16.34 -1.91 1.38
C LEU A 255 -17.23 -0.89 2.11
N GLY A 256 -18.39 -0.55 1.55
CA GLY A 256 -19.37 0.31 2.21
C GLY A 256 -19.86 -0.27 3.54
N ARG A 257 -19.99 -1.61 3.62
CA ARG A 257 -20.36 -2.31 4.84
C ARG A 257 -19.23 -2.44 5.87
N MET A 258 -18.02 -2.07 5.51
CA MET A 258 -16.86 -2.10 6.43
C MET A 258 -16.90 -0.92 7.42
N GLY A 259 -17.75 -1.04 8.43
CA GLY A 259 -17.96 -0.05 9.48
C GLY A 259 -19.22 0.80 9.30
N TRP A 260 -20.03 0.60 8.25
CA TRP A 260 -21.31 1.29 8.05
C TRP A 260 -22.37 0.31 7.54
N SER A 261 -23.63 0.65 7.70
CA SER A 261 -24.78 -0.15 7.21
C SER A 261 -25.91 0.74 6.73
N MET A 262 -26.71 0.23 5.78
CA MET A 262 -27.96 0.88 5.36
C MET A 262 -28.90 1.06 6.54
N PRO A 263 -29.74 2.12 6.55
CA PRO A 263 -30.73 2.35 7.62
C PRO A 263 -31.71 1.20 7.84
N ASP A 264 -32.06 0.48 6.76
CA ASP A 264 -32.94 -0.69 6.77
C ASP A 264 -32.20 -2.03 6.94
N GLU A 265 -30.87 -1.96 7.24
CA GLU A 265 -30.00 -3.11 7.48
C GLU A 265 -29.82 -4.06 6.29
N ARG A 266 -30.35 -3.74 5.10
CA ARG A 266 -30.13 -4.56 3.90
C ARG A 266 -28.64 -4.64 3.55
N GLU A 267 -28.23 -5.81 3.10
CA GLU A 267 -26.83 -6.08 2.79
C GLU A 267 -26.42 -5.66 1.38
N LYS A 268 -27.33 -5.77 0.40
CA LYS A 268 -27.08 -5.41 -1.00
C LYS A 268 -27.64 -4.01 -1.27
N PHE A 269 -26.76 -3.12 -1.73
CA PHE A 269 -27.08 -1.74 -2.12
C PHE A 269 -26.08 -1.22 -3.14
N THR A 270 -26.52 -0.29 -3.96
CA THR A 270 -25.70 0.41 -4.97
C THR A 270 -24.91 1.56 -4.35
N LEU A 271 -23.90 2.07 -5.08
CA LEU A 271 -23.19 3.30 -4.68
C LEU A 271 -24.14 4.51 -4.58
N ALA A 272 -25.12 4.61 -5.50
CA ALA A 272 -26.11 5.70 -5.48
C ALA A 272 -26.96 5.67 -4.20
N GLU A 273 -27.48 4.50 -3.83
CA GLU A 273 -28.23 4.31 -2.59
C GLU A 273 -27.36 4.57 -1.35
N MET A 274 -26.09 4.18 -1.40
CA MET A 274 -25.15 4.50 -0.31
C MET A 274 -24.97 6.02 -0.17
N ILE A 275 -24.75 6.76 -1.26
CA ILE A 275 -24.62 8.22 -1.24
C ILE A 275 -25.89 8.87 -0.66
N GLU A 276 -27.07 8.41 -1.08
CA GLU A 276 -28.34 8.95 -0.61
C GLU A 276 -28.55 8.80 0.90
N HIS A 277 -28.14 7.65 1.45
CA HIS A 277 -28.40 7.29 2.85
C HIS A 277 -27.16 7.36 3.75
N PHE A 278 -26.03 7.83 3.22
CA PHE A 278 -24.80 7.89 3.98
C PHE A 278 -24.90 8.85 5.16
N ASP A 279 -24.60 8.33 6.35
CA ASP A 279 -24.49 9.13 7.57
C ASP A 279 -23.17 8.76 8.25
N ILE A 280 -22.26 9.72 8.30
CA ILE A 280 -20.92 9.55 8.87
C ILE A 280 -20.98 9.20 10.38
N GLN A 281 -22.01 9.67 11.09
CA GLN A 281 -22.16 9.39 12.54
C GLN A 281 -22.57 7.93 12.81
N ARG A 282 -23.06 7.22 11.79
CA ARG A 282 -23.36 5.78 11.88
C ARG A 282 -22.16 4.88 11.67
N VAL A 283 -20.98 5.46 11.43
CA VAL A 283 -19.76 4.67 11.27
C VAL A 283 -19.34 4.06 12.60
N SER A 284 -19.29 2.73 12.64
CA SER A 284 -18.85 1.97 13.80
C SER A 284 -17.33 2.11 13.98
N LEU A 285 -16.90 2.41 15.20
CA LEU A 285 -15.46 2.52 15.55
C LEU A 285 -14.80 1.17 15.86
N GLY A 286 -15.57 0.10 15.96
CA GLY A 286 -15.03 -1.27 16.03
C GLY A 286 -14.35 -1.63 14.71
N GLY A 287 -13.06 -2.00 14.72
CA GLY A 287 -12.36 -2.36 13.49
C GLY A 287 -13.02 -3.53 12.76
N PRO A 288 -13.63 -3.32 11.58
CA PRO A 288 -14.37 -4.36 10.87
C PRO A 288 -13.42 -5.45 10.35
N ILE A 289 -13.90 -6.69 10.40
CA ILE A 289 -13.14 -7.84 9.92
C ILE A 289 -13.35 -7.98 8.41
N PHE A 290 -12.26 -8.03 7.67
CA PHE A 290 -12.27 -8.29 6.24
C PHE A 290 -12.44 -9.80 6.01
N ASP A 291 -13.63 -10.19 5.59
CA ASP A 291 -14.07 -11.57 5.37
C ASP A 291 -14.25 -11.82 3.87
N VAL A 292 -13.35 -12.59 3.29
CA VAL A 292 -13.33 -12.92 1.86
C VAL A 292 -14.53 -13.81 1.48
N GLU A 293 -14.97 -14.68 2.37
CA GLU A 293 -16.15 -15.55 2.11
C GLU A 293 -17.42 -14.70 2.01
N LYS A 294 -17.55 -13.69 2.88
CA LYS A 294 -18.68 -12.74 2.81
C LYS A 294 -18.62 -11.87 1.55
N LEU A 295 -17.43 -11.44 1.13
CA LEU A 295 -17.25 -10.74 -0.15
C LEU A 295 -17.68 -11.63 -1.33
N ASN A 296 -17.23 -12.87 -1.35
CA ASN A 296 -17.59 -13.83 -2.42
C ASN A 296 -19.09 -14.11 -2.45
N TRP A 297 -19.72 -14.27 -1.28
CA TRP A 297 -21.17 -14.44 -1.19
C TRP A 297 -21.90 -13.22 -1.75
N LEU A 298 -21.51 -12.02 -1.36
CA LEU A 298 -22.12 -10.78 -1.84
C LEU A 298 -21.91 -10.60 -3.35
N ASN A 299 -20.72 -10.88 -3.86
CA ASN A 299 -20.44 -10.89 -5.28
C ASN A 299 -21.37 -11.87 -6.04
N GLY A 300 -21.57 -13.05 -5.48
CA GLY A 300 -22.53 -14.02 -6.01
C GLY A 300 -23.97 -13.49 -6.07
N GLN A 301 -24.40 -12.65 -5.10
CA GLN A 301 -25.74 -12.02 -5.14
C GLN A 301 -25.84 -10.97 -6.27
N TRP A 302 -24.75 -10.26 -6.56
CA TRP A 302 -24.69 -9.33 -7.70
C TRP A 302 -24.74 -10.07 -9.02
N ILE A 303 -23.90 -11.11 -9.21
CA ILE A 303 -23.84 -11.92 -10.44
C ILE A 303 -25.20 -12.59 -10.73
N LYS A 304 -25.84 -13.18 -9.71
CA LYS A 304 -27.16 -13.84 -9.85
C LYS A 304 -28.28 -12.87 -10.20
N GLY A 305 -28.10 -11.58 -9.96
CA GLY A 305 -29.05 -10.54 -10.35
C GLY A 305 -28.93 -10.11 -11.81
N LEU A 306 -27.90 -10.50 -12.52
CA LEU A 306 -27.71 -10.19 -13.94
C LEU A 306 -28.59 -11.09 -14.81
N SER A 307 -29.12 -10.53 -15.87
CA SER A 307 -29.69 -11.33 -16.97
C SER A 307 -28.58 -12.09 -17.71
N PRO A 308 -28.91 -13.14 -18.48
CA PRO A 308 -27.90 -13.85 -19.28
C PRO A 308 -27.12 -12.96 -20.26
N ALA A 309 -27.76 -11.93 -20.81
CA ALA A 309 -27.12 -10.97 -21.73
C ALA A 309 -26.11 -10.08 -20.97
N GLU A 310 -26.52 -9.51 -19.83
CA GLU A 310 -25.63 -8.70 -18.98
C GLU A 310 -24.46 -9.53 -18.44
N LEU A 311 -24.71 -10.79 -18.06
CA LEU A 311 -23.64 -11.68 -17.63
C LEU A 311 -22.65 -11.96 -18.76
N LEU A 312 -23.13 -12.18 -19.99
CA LEU A 312 -22.26 -12.36 -21.16
C LEU A 312 -21.37 -11.12 -21.39
N ASP A 313 -21.97 -9.94 -21.39
CA ASP A 313 -21.25 -8.68 -21.55
C ASP A 313 -20.22 -8.49 -20.43
N THR A 314 -20.57 -8.81 -19.20
CA THR A 314 -19.67 -8.76 -18.03
C THR A 314 -18.50 -9.74 -18.18
N LEU A 315 -18.75 -10.96 -18.63
CA LEU A 315 -17.68 -11.95 -18.86
C LEU A 315 -16.73 -11.52 -19.97
N LEU A 316 -17.26 -10.96 -21.07
CA LEU A 316 -16.45 -10.43 -22.16
C LEU A 316 -15.59 -9.25 -21.70
N ALA A 317 -16.18 -8.32 -20.93
CA ALA A 317 -15.48 -7.16 -20.39
C ALA A 317 -14.42 -7.54 -19.34
N TRP A 318 -14.67 -8.56 -18.51
CA TRP A 318 -13.73 -8.99 -17.45
C TRP A 318 -12.36 -9.38 -17.99
N LYS A 319 -12.28 -10.00 -19.16
CA LYS A 319 -11.04 -10.42 -19.82
C LYS A 319 -10.88 -9.81 -21.21
N ALA A 320 -11.29 -8.54 -21.35
CA ALA A 320 -11.19 -7.79 -22.60
C ALA A 320 -9.77 -7.26 -22.91
N ASP A 321 -8.79 -7.49 -22.03
CA ASP A 321 -7.40 -7.10 -22.27
C ASP A 321 -6.82 -7.94 -23.43
N ARG A 322 -6.85 -7.33 -24.63
CA ARG A 322 -6.36 -7.96 -25.85
C ARG A 322 -4.89 -8.38 -25.73
N LYS A 323 -4.06 -7.57 -25.10
CA LYS A 323 -2.64 -7.90 -24.92
C LYS A 323 -2.47 -9.15 -24.06
N MET A 324 -3.20 -9.24 -22.95
CA MET A 324 -3.20 -10.44 -22.11
C MET A 324 -3.64 -11.69 -22.88
N LEU A 325 -4.70 -11.57 -23.70
CA LEU A 325 -5.20 -12.68 -24.52
C LEU A 325 -4.20 -13.08 -25.61
N GLU A 326 -3.51 -12.13 -26.23
CA GLU A 326 -2.44 -12.39 -27.19
C GLU A 326 -1.24 -13.09 -26.53
N ASP A 327 -0.84 -12.66 -25.33
CA ASP A 327 0.22 -13.31 -24.56
C ASP A 327 -0.15 -14.77 -24.18
N ILE A 328 -1.41 -15.00 -23.79
CA ILE A 328 -1.93 -16.36 -23.55
C ILE A 328 -1.92 -17.19 -24.83
N ALA A 329 -2.41 -16.63 -25.95
CA ALA A 329 -2.45 -17.30 -27.23
C ALA A 329 -1.02 -17.70 -27.68
N ALA A 330 -0.06 -16.79 -27.58
CA ALA A 330 1.35 -17.08 -27.88
C ALA A 330 1.93 -18.21 -26.99
N ALA A 331 1.57 -18.23 -25.70
CA ALA A 331 2.04 -19.25 -24.78
C ALA A 331 1.45 -20.64 -25.07
N ILE A 332 0.19 -20.73 -25.51
CA ILE A 332 -0.47 -22.03 -25.77
C ILE A 332 -0.31 -22.51 -27.21
N GLN A 333 -0.14 -21.63 -28.22
CA GLN A 333 -0.05 -21.96 -29.63
C GLN A 333 0.88 -23.13 -29.97
N PRO A 334 2.12 -23.20 -29.43
CA PRO A 334 3.04 -24.31 -29.74
C PRO A 334 2.67 -25.64 -29.04
N ARG A 335 1.60 -25.66 -28.24
CA ARG A 335 1.17 -26.80 -27.42
C ARG A 335 -0.14 -27.44 -27.83
N ILE A 336 -0.85 -26.80 -28.77
CA ILE A 336 -2.17 -27.24 -29.21
C ILE A 336 -2.15 -27.68 -30.66
N ASN A 337 -2.88 -28.73 -31.00
CA ASN A 337 -3.15 -29.18 -32.36
C ASN A 337 -4.59 -28.88 -32.76
N LEU A 338 -5.50 -28.78 -31.81
CA LEU A 338 -6.91 -28.47 -31.99
C LEU A 338 -7.29 -27.25 -31.14
N LEU A 339 -8.14 -26.37 -31.65
CA LEU A 339 -8.61 -25.21 -30.88
C LEU A 339 -9.30 -25.60 -29.58
N SER A 340 -9.96 -26.75 -29.52
CA SER A 340 -10.58 -27.26 -28.30
C SER A 340 -9.59 -27.51 -27.14
N GLU A 341 -8.32 -27.79 -27.46
CA GLU A 341 -7.26 -27.98 -26.47
C GLU A 341 -6.88 -26.68 -25.77
N ALA A 342 -7.14 -25.53 -26.41
CA ALA A 342 -6.85 -24.22 -25.86
C ALA A 342 -7.51 -23.99 -24.49
N VAL A 343 -8.71 -24.55 -24.26
CA VAL A 343 -9.42 -24.41 -22.98
C VAL A 343 -8.59 -24.99 -21.83
N ASN A 344 -8.06 -26.20 -21.98
CA ASN A 344 -7.27 -26.87 -20.95
C ASN A 344 -5.91 -26.17 -20.73
N TRP A 345 -5.25 -25.74 -21.80
CA TRP A 345 -3.96 -25.07 -21.74
C TRP A 345 -4.03 -23.63 -21.23
N SER A 346 -5.21 -22.98 -21.27
CA SER A 346 -5.41 -21.61 -20.77
C SER A 346 -6.16 -21.52 -19.45
N ALA A 347 -6.76 -22.59 -18.95
CA ALA A 347 -7.64 -22.56 -17.76
C ALA A 347 -6.97 -21.89 -16.54
N HIS A 348 -5.69 -22.14 -16.33
CA HIS A 348 -4.96 -21.57 -15.19
C HIS A 348 -4.75 -20.04 -15.27
N TYR A 349 -4.94 -19.40 -16.43
CA TYR A 349 -4.94 -17.93 -16.53
C TYR A 349 -6.22 -17.28 -16.01
N PHE A 350 -7.31 -18.05 -15.90
CA PHE A 350 -8.63 -17.57 -15.53
C PHE A 350 -9.08 -18.01 -14.12
N ASN A 351 -8.48 -19.05 -13.57
CA ASN A 351 -8.79 -19.52 -12.22
C ASN A 351 -8.14 -18.63 -11.15
N GLN A 352 -8.80 -18.49 -10.01
CA GLN A 352 -8.21 -17.82 -8.83
C GLN A 352 -7.04 -18.65 -8.28
N PHE A 353 -7.31 -19.91 -7.93
CA PHE A 353 -6.31 -20.85 -7.46
C PHE A 353 -6.36 -22.14 -8.27
N PRO A 354 -5.21 -22.74 -8.61
CA PRO A 354 -5.17 -24.09 -9.09
C PRO A 354 -5.54 -25.05 -7.95
N SER A 355 -6.09 -26.23 -8.29
CA SER A 355 -6.29 -27.30 -7.31
C SER A 355 -4.93 -27.88 -6.94
N LEU A 356 -4.55 -27.77 -5.68
CA LEU A 356 -3.23 -28.20 -5.17
C LEU A 356 -3.38 -29.25 -4.08
N THR A 357 -2.45 -30.20 -4.05
CA THR A 357 -2.25 -31.13 -2.94
C THR A 357 -0.78 -31.08 -2.48
N LYS A 358 -0.52 -31.47 -1.23
CA LYS A 358 0.83 -31.47 -0.68
C LYS A 358 1.76 -32.42 -1.45
N GLU A 359 1.25 -33.56 -1.87
CA GLU A 359 1.97 -34.61 -2.59
C GLU A 359 2.54 -34.13 -3.93
N GLN A 360 1.87 -33.19 -4.60
CA GLN A 360 2.37 -32.60 -5.85
C GLN A 360 3.71 -31.88 -5.67
N PHE A 361 3.99 -31.37 -4.47
CA PHE A 361 5.23 -30.65 -4.16
C PHE A 361 6.37 -31.57 -3.69
N GLU A 362 6.13 -32.89 -3.57
CA GLU A 362 7.19 -33.83 -3.22
C GLU A 362 8.27 -33.87 -4.30
N SER A 363 9.50 -33.76 -3.88
CA SER A 363 10.67 -33.78 -4.74
C SER A 363 11.65 -34.90 -4.34
N LYS A 364 12.19 -35.63 -5.32
CA LYS A 364 13.26 -36.58 -5.09
C LYS A 364 14.62 -35.92 -4.81
N LYS A 365 14.73 -34.60 -5.03
CA LYS A 365 15.98 -33.84 -5.01
C LYS A 365 16.02 -32.76 -3.93
N LEU A 366 14.86 -32.27 -3.52
CA LEU A 366 14.72 -31.22 -2.49
C LEU A 366 14.00 -31.80 -1.28
N SER A 367 14.43 -31.41 -0.09
CA SER A 367 13.68 -31.67 1.13
C SER A 367 12.40 -30.81 1.16
N GLU A 368 11.42 -31.20 1.96
CA GLU A 368 10.20 -30.45 2.19
C GLU A 368 10.53 -29.02 2.67
N GLU A 369 11.52 -28.86 3.53
CA GLU A 369 11.97 -27.55 4.01
C GLU A 369 12.54 -26.70 2.88
N GLN A 370 13.36 -27.28 1.99
CA GLN A 370 13.91 -26.55 0.84
C GLN A 370 12.80 -26.08 -0.12
N VAL A 371 11.77 -26.88 -0.35
CA VAL A 371 10.60 -26.47 -1.16
C VAL A 371 9.88 -25.30 -0.49
N ARG A 372 9.60 -25.40 0.81
CA ARG A 372 8.95 -24.33 1.60
C ARG A 372 9.78 -23.04 1.59
N GLN A 373 11.10 -23.14 1.78
CA GLN A 373 12.02 -22.00 1.73
C GLN A 373 12.06 -21.38 0.33
N SER A 374 12.10 -22.20 -0.73
CA SER A 374 12.09 -21.70 -2.11
C SER A 374 10.86 -20.84 -2.39
N LEU A 375 9.67 -21.28 -2.02
CA LEU A 375 8.43 -20.54 -2.17
C LEU A 375 8.43 -19.25 -1.32
N GLN A 376 8.84 -19.34 -0.05
CA GLN A 376 8.83 -18.20 0.85
C GLN A 376 9.85 -17.13 0.44
N PHE A 377 11.07 -17.53 0.08
CA PHE A 377 12.12 -16.58 -0.34
C PHE A 377 11.77 -15.93 -1.66
N ALA A 378 11.18 -16.69 -2.61
CA ALA A 378 10.68 -16.12 -3.85
C ALA A 378 9.60 -15.06 -3.59
N ILE A 379 8.64 -15.31 -2.69
CA ILE A 379 7.63 -14.32 -2.30
C ILE A 379 8.32 -13.04 -1.81
N TRP A 380 9.26 -13.13 -0.86
CA TRP A 380 9.92 -11.94 -0.32
C TRP A 380 10.74 -11.15 -1.34
N ARG A 381 11.41 -11.85 -2.26
CA ARG A 381 12.23 -11.18 -3.29
C ARG A 381 11.39 -10.56 -4.39
N LEU A 382 10.40 -11.28 -4.85
CA LEU A 382 9.48 -10.78 -5.87
C LEU A 382 8.64 -9.61 -5.34
N GLU A 383 8.25 -9.59 -4.05
CA GLU A 383 7.54 -8.47 -3.41
C GLU A 383 8.40 -7.20 -3.30
N SER A 384 9.71 -7.32 -3.30
CA SER A 384 10.64 -6.18 -3.24
C SER A 384 10.95 -5.56 -4.60
N MET A 385 10.43 -6.13 -5.69
CA MET A 385 10.69 -5.65 -7.06
C MET A 385 9.85 -4.42 -7.38
N PHE A 386 10.45 -3.47 -8.08
CA PHE A 386 9.77 -2.28 -8.60
C PHE A 386 9.22 -2.49 -10.01
N THR A 387 9.84 -3.36 -10.80
CA THR A 387 9.46 -3.64 -12.18
C THR A 387 9.03 -5.08 -12.34
N TRP A 388 7.85 -5.32 -12.93
CA TRP A 388 7.27 -6.63 -13.13
C TRP A 388 7.22 -6.99 -14.61
N ASN A 389 8.24 -7.69 -15.09
CA ASN A 389 8.33 -8.21 -16.46
C ASN A 389 9.05 -9.56 -16.47
N ASN A 390 9.11 -10.20 -17.64
CA ASN A 390 9.67 -11.55 -17.77
C ASN A 390 11.15 -11.61 -17.38
N ASP A 391 11.93 -10.59 -17.71
CA ASP A 391 13.37 -10.56 -17.44
C ASP A 391 13.64 -10.42 -15.94
N THR A 392 12.96 -9.48 -15.27
CA THR A 392 13.15 -9.25 -13.83
C THR A 392 12.63 -10.40 -12.99
N VAL A 393 11.48 -10.99 -13.33
CA VAL A 393 10.95 -12.18 -12.63
C VAL A 393 11.87 -13.38 -12.83
N SER A 394 12.32 -13.62 -14.08
CA SER A 394 13.22 -14.73 -14.40
C SER A 394 14.55 -14.59 -13.69
N GLN A 395 15.16 -13.41 -13.74
CA GLN A 395 16.45 -13.15 -13.09
C GLN A 395 16.36 -13.36 -11.56
N THR A 396 15.31 -12.83 -10.93
CA THR A 396 15.10 -12.98 -9.48
C THR A 396 15.01 -14.45 -9.05
N LEU A 397 14.27 -15.28 -9.82
CA LEU A 397 14.13 -16.69 -9.50
C LEU A 397 15.41 -17.50 -9.81
N MET A 398 16.13 -17.16 -10.87
CA MET A 398 17.41 -17.79 -11.21
C MET A 398 18.48 -17.45 -10.17
N ASP A 399 18.58 -16.19 -9.75
CA ASP A 399 19.51 -15.76 -8.72
C ASP A 399 19.22 -16.43 -7.38
N LEU A 400 17.95 -16.54 -7.03
CA LEU A 400 17.53 -17.24 -5.81
C LEU A 400 17.92 -18.71 -5.85
N ALA A 401 17.64 -19.42 -6.95
CA ALA A 401 18.02 -20.82 -7.11
C ALA A 401 19.54 -21.02 -6.98
N SER A 402 20.32 -20.14 -7.63
CA SER A 402 21.79 -20.15 -7.57
C SER A 402 22.30 -19.91 -6.14
N GLN A 403 21.76 -18.93 -5.44
CA GLN A 403 22.18 -18.58 -4.08
C GLN A 403 21.79 -19.64 -3.05
N MET A 404 20.68 -20.37 -3.29
CA MET A 404 20.30 -21.56 -2.50
C MET A 404 21.08 -22.82 -2.89
N GLU A 405 21.99 -22.75 -3.88
CA GLU A 405 22.74 -23.88 -4.43
C GLU A 405 21.85 -25.00 -4.99
N ILE A 406 20.66 -24.62 -5.49
CA ILE A 406 19.69 -25.53 -6.08
C ILE A 406 19.74 -25.40 -7.61
N LYS A 407 19.85 -26.52 -8.32
CA LYS A 407 19.78 -26.50 -9.78
C LYS A 407 18.41 -26.02 -10.24
N LEU A 408 18.36 -25.12 -11.21
CA LEU A 408 17.13 -24.50 -11.67
C LEU A 408 16.05 -25.53 -12.06
N ARG A 409 16.45 -26.65 -12.69
CA ARG A 409 15.53 -27.75 -13.07
C ARG A 409 14.87 -28.44 -11.86
N ASP A 410 15.51 -28.40 -10.69
CA ASP A 410 15.01 -29.01 -9.46
C ASP A 410 14.23 -27.96 -8.63
N PHE A 411 14.53 -26.66 -8.81
CA PHE A 411 13.89 -25.51 -8.17
C PHE A 411 12.53 -25.17 -8.79
N MET A 412 12.44 -25.12 -10.14
CA MET A 412 11.27 -24.61 -10.85
C MET A 412 9.98 -25.43 -10.72
N PRO A 413 9.98 -26.76 -10.54
CA PRO A 413 8.75 -27.55 -10.46
C PRO A 413 7.76 -27.05 -9.40
N ALA A 414 8.24 -26.60 -8.24
CA ALA A 414 7.38 -26.05 -7.20
C ALA A 414 6.60 -24.80 -7.67
N PHE A 415 7.22 -23.98 -8.49
CA PHE A 415 6.58 -22.77 -9.06
C PHE A 415 5.58 -23.11 -10.15
N PHE A 416 5.88 -24.08 -11.02
CA PHE A 416 4.91 -24.57 -12.00
C PHE A 416 3.65 -25.10 -11.32
N ILE A 417 3.79 -25.90 -10.27
CA ILE A 417 2.67 -26.43 -9.50
C ILE A 417 1.91 -25.28 -8.81
N ALA A 418 2.61 -24.38 -8.12
CA ALA A 418 2.01 -23.29 -7.39
C ALA A 418 1.19 -22.35 -8.31
N ILE A 419 1.68 -22.07 -9.51
CA ILE A 419 1.09 -21.09 -10.44
C ILE A 419 0.04 -21.72 -11.35
N ALA A 420 0.29 -22.94 -11.87
CA ALA A 420 -0.55 -23.55 -12.89
C ALA A 420 -1.20 -24.89 -12.47
N GLY A 421 -0.86 -25.41 -11.28
CA GLY A 421 -1.38 -26.69 -10.77
C GLY A 421 -0.69 -27.93 -11.36
N SER A 422 0.25 -27.76 -12.29
CA SER A 422 0.93 -28.86 -12.98
C SER A 422 2.28 -28.42 -13.53
N THR A 423 3.24 -29.35 -13.56
CA THR A 423 4.53 -29.13 -14.23
C THR A 423 4.41 -29.15 -15.76
N ALA A 424 3.35 -29.77 -16.31
CA ALA A 424 3.01 -29.74 -17.72
C ALA A 424 2.13 -28.50 -18.01
N SER A 425 2.75 -27.33 -18.18
CA SER A 425 2.08 -26.05 -18.30
C SER A 425 2.79 -25.12 -19.30
N THR A 426 2.26 -23.93 -19.46
CA THR A 426 2.92 -22.81 -20.15
C THR A 426 4.16 -22.33 -19.39
N PRO A 427 5.10 -21.56 -19.99
CA PRO A 427 6.29 -21.09 -19.29
C PRO A 427 5.92 -20.28 -18.04
N VAL A 428 6.31 -20.78 -16.86
CA VAL A 428 5.79 -20.28 -15.60
C VAL A 428 6.13 -18.82 -15.34
N MET A 429 7.32 -18.35 -15.70
CA MET A 429 7.73 -16.95 -15.50
C MET A 429 6.87 -16.00 -16.37
N GLN A 430 6.65 -16.37 -17.64
CA GLN A 430 5.73 -15.64 -18.50
C GLN A 430 4.29 -15.69 -17.95
N THR A 431 3.86 -16.83 -17.44
CA THR A 431 2.55 -16.98 -16.81
C THR A 431 2.40 -16.03 -15.62
N MET A 432 3.41 -15.94 -14.72
CA MET A 432 3.43 -15.00 -13.59
C MET A 432 3.30 -13.56 -14.07
N VAL A 433 3.98 -13.19 -15.14
CA VAL A 433 3.88 -11.84 -15.72
C VAL A 433 2.48 -11.57 -16.26
N THR A 434 1.92 -12.51 -17.01
CA THR A 434 0.60 -12.38 -17.65
C THR A 434 -0.54 -12.28 -16.63
N ILE A 435 -0.50 -13.08 -15.52
CA ILE A 435 -1.54 -13.01 -14.48
C ILE A 435 -1.31 -11.84 -13.50
N GLY A 436 -0.13 -11.22 -13.54
CA GLY A 436 0.25 -10.09 -12.69
C GLY A 436 0.73 -10.46 -11.29
N PRO A 437 1.34 -9.48 -10.59
CA PRO A 437 1.97 -9.72 -9.28
C PRO A 437 0.97 -10.16 -8.21
N ASP A 438 -0.20 -9.51 -8.12
CA ASP A 438 -1.16 -9.76 -7.06
C ASP A 438 -1.67 -11.22 -7.05
N LEU A 439 -2.02 -11.75 -8.23
CA LEU A 439 -2.49 -13.14 -8.36
C LEU A 439 -1.32 -14.13 -8.21
N THR A 440 -0.15 -13.78 -8.69
CA THR A 440 1.08 -14.58 -8.49
C THR A 440 1.37 -14.75 -6.99
N PHE A 441 1.37 -13.66 -6.22
CA PHE A 441 1.63 -13.74 -4.77
C PHE A 441 0.54 -14.51 -4.03
N ALA A 442 -0.73 -14.32 -4.40
CA ALA A 442 -1.82 -15.07 -3.79
C ALA A 442 -1.65 -16.58 -4.00
N ARG A 443 -1.27 -17.02 -5.21
CA ARG A 443 -1.02 -18.43 -5.54
C ARG A 443 0.21 -19.01 -4.83
N LEU A 444 1.31 -18.26 -4.80
CA LEU A 444 2.52 -18.69 -4.07
C LEU A 444 2.25 -18.86 -2.58
N ARG A 445 1.49 -17.93 -1.97
CA ARG A 445 1.10 -18.05 -0.56
C ARG A 445 0.16 -19.20 -0.33
N HIS A 446 -0.82 -19.39 -1.21
CA HIS A 446 -1.71 -20.55 -1.14
C HIS A 446 -0.94 -21.87 -1.24
N ALA A 447 0.01 -21.99 -2.17
CA ALA A 447 0.89 -23.15 -2.28
C ALA A 447 1.71 -23.36 -0.99
N LEU A 448 2.25 -22.27 -0.43
CA LEU A 448 3.01 -22.33 0.82
C LEU A 448 2.15 -22.80 2.00
N GLU A 449 0.88 -22.41 2.07
CA GLU A 449 -0.08 -22.91 3.07
C GLU A 449 -0.31 -24.41 2.91
N ILE A 450 -0.48 -24.91 1.69
CA ILE A 450 -0.68 -26.34 1.38
C ILE A 450 0.53 -27.19 1.82
N VAL A 451 1.75 -26.71 1.57
CA VAL A 451 2.97 -27.45 1.97
C VAL A 451 3.36 -27.20 3.44
N GLY A 452 2.60 -26.42 4.20
CA GLY A 452 2.86 -26.06 5.58
C GLY A 452 3.79 -24.84 5.70
N GLY A 453 3.22 -23.65 5.76
CA GLY A 453 3.96 -22.38 5.88
C GLY A 453 4.84 -22.33 7.14
N PRO A 454 5.82 -21.40 7.20
CA PRO A 454 6.70 -21.29 8.35
C PRO A 454 5.96 -20.84 9.60
N SER A 455 6.31 -21.43 10.74
CA SER A 455 5.94 -20.89 12.05
C SER A 455 6.57 -19.49 12.24
N LYS A 456 6.06 -18.70 13.21
CA LYS A 456 6.62 -17.37 13.51
C LYS A 456 8.12 -17.41 13.86
N LYS A 457 8.59 -18.50 14.47
CA LYS A 457 10.01 -18.69 14.81
C LYS A 457 10.83 -19.04 13.57
N GLU A 458 10.35 -19.95 12.74
CA GLU A 458 11.00 -20.31 11.47
C GLU A 458 11.08 -19.11 10.53
N ALA A 459 10.00 -18.33 10.39
CA ALA A 459 9.97 -17.14 9.54
C ALA A 459 11.09 -16.15 9.88
N LYS A 460 11.36 -15.89 11.17
CA LYS A 460 12.45 -15.02 11.61
C LYS A 460 13.84 -15.58 11.25
N VAL A 461 14.02 -16.89 11.36
CA VAL A 461 15.28 -17.55 10.98
C VAL A 461 15.46 -17.49 9.47
N TRP A 462 14.41 -17.80 8.72
CA TRP A 462 14.42 -17.77 7.27
C TRP A 462 14.62 -16.35 6.69
N GLU A 463 14.09 -15.33 7.34
CA GLU A 463 14.32 -13.94 6.95
C GLU A 463 15.81 -13.58 7.02
N LYS A 464 16.48 -13.92 8.13
CA LYS A 464 17.93 -13.75 8.27
C LYS A 464 18.73 -14.57 7.25
N LEU A 465 18.32 -15.80 7.00
CA LEU A 465 18.95 -16.67 6.01
C LEU A 465 18.80 -16.05 4.60
N ASN A 466 17.59 -15.64 4.22
CA ASN A 466 17.35 -14.99 2.94
C ASN A 466 18.18 -13.72 2.75
N GLU A 467 18.34 -12.90 3.80
CA GLU A 467 19.21 -11.71 3.74
C GLU A 467 20.70 -12.11 3.59
N SER A 468 21.17 -13.13 4.29
CA SER A 468 22.55 -13.58 4.15
C SER A 468 22.88 -14.14 2.76
N LEU A 469 21.90 -14.72 2.08
CA LEU A 469 22.04 -15.20 0.70
C LEU A 469 22.18 -14.07 -0.33
N LYS A 470 21.74 -12.84 -0.02
CA LYS A 470 21.90 -11.68 -0.90
C LYS A 470 23.30 -11.07 -0.87
N LEU A 471 24.10 -11.35 0.17
CA LEU A 471 25.46 -10.85 0.28
C LEU A 471 26.37 -11.61 -0.69
N PRO A 472 27.30 -10.94 -1.37
CA PRO A 472 28.33 -11.63 -2.16
C PRO A 472 29.07 -12.59 -1.23
N LYS A 473 29.22 -13.85 -1.64
CA LYS A 473 30.13 -14.78 -0.93
C LYS A 473 31.50 -14.10 -0.94
N ASN A 474 32.01 -13.71 0.22
CA ASN A 474 33.42 -13.36 0.34
C ASN A 474 34.18 -14.62 -0.08
N ASP A 475 34.86 -14.56 -1.22
CA ASP A 475 35.86 -15.55 -1.55
C ASP A 475 36.82 -15.57 -0.36
N ALA A 476 36.79 -16.67 0.39
CA ALA A 476 37.75 -16.86 1.45
C ALA A 476 39.13 -16.73 0.81
N VAL A 477 39.82 -15.70 1.17
CA VAL A 477 41.26 -15.59 0.88
C VAL A 477 41.87 -16.73 1.69
N ASP A 478 42.14 -17.85 1.01
CA ASP A 478 43.04 -18.88 1.51
C ASP A 478 44.40 -18.20 1.66
N GLU A 479 44.69 -17.74 2.88
CA GLU A 479 46.06 -17.51 3.30
C GLU A 479 46.77 -18.86 3.40
N ALA A 480 47.57 -19.16 2.41
CA ALA A 480 48.63 -20.17 2.47
C ALA A 480 49.95 -19.53 2.94
#